data_79b34e789fce0ee43576381bf208466d
#
_entry.id   79b34e789fce0ee43576381bf208466d
#
_cell.length_a   1.000
_cell.length_b   1.000
_cell.length_c   1.000
_cell.angle_alpha   90.00
_cell.angle_beta   90.00
_cell.angle_gamma   90.00
#
_symmetry.space_group_name_H-M   'P 1'
#
loop_
_entity.id
_entity.type
_entity.pdbx_description
1 polymer ?
#
loop_
_entity_poly.entity_id
_entity_poly.type
_entity_poly.pdbx_seq_one_letter_code
_entity_poly.pdbx_strand_id
1 'polypeptide(L)'
;LLRGHYWSEQEWAKKTIHTGPIVRMVLWFRNKLAEKCFKNATAIFPICKYLEDVVKEHYPKQNTHVFFEGIDFSRWYKIETRQLKHPCVGLLQDANWWGKTKEMLILKKVLEAMPNVTFYWAGNGPYREKILSTLDKFENFVWLGRLEYPDKVREFLSEIDVYALISGMDLAPLTLKEAQLMQKPVIATNAGGIPEMMDTGKTGYLVEEGNHKDIIEKLTVLLNDNKKTEKM
;
A
#
# COMPACT_ATOMS: atom_id res chain seq x y z
N LEU A 1 -17.95 11.13 -1.15
CA LEU A 1 -16.92 10.20 -0.67
C LEU A 1 -15.55 10.63 -1.17
N LEU A 2 -14.58 10.81 -0.29
CA LEU A 2 -13.20 11.17 -0.61
C LEU A 2 -12.29 9.97 -0.39
N ARG A 3 -11.75 9.40 -1.48
CA ARG A 3 -10.96 8.16 -1.50
C ARG A 3 -9.46 8.39 -1.76
N GLY A 4 -9.07 9.58 -2.20
CA GLY A 4 -7.69 9.91 -2.56
C GLY A 4 -7.17 11.13 -1.81
N HIS A 5 -5.86 11.18 -1.61
CA HIS A 5 -5.21 12.36 -1.05
C HIS A 5 -5.06 13.42 -2.14
N TYR A 6 -6.16 14.12 -2.42
CA TYR A 6 -6.29 15.07 -3.53
C TYR A 6 -5.08 16.00 -3.69
N TRP A 7 -4.59 16.59 -2.61
CA TRP A 7 -3.48 17.56 -2.65
C TRP A 7 -2.15 16.92 -3.06
N SER A 8 -1.77 15.78 -2.46
CA SER A 8 -0.55 15.07 -2.84
C SER A 8 -0.63 14.50 -4.25
N GLU A 9 -1.78 13.98 -4.66
CA GLU A 9 -1.99 13.46 -6.02
C GLU A 9 -1.86 14.58 -7.07
N GLN A 10 -2.30 15.81 -6.75
CA GLN A 10 -2.10 16.98 -7.62
C GLN A 10 -0.61 17.32 -7.79
N GLU A 11 0.16 17.30 -6.71
CA GLU A 11 1.60 17.54 -6.79
C GLU A 11 2.32 16.43 -7.56
N TRP A 12 1.96 15.18 -7.32
CA TRP A 12 2.54 14.05 -8.03
C TRP A 12 2.18 14.06 -9.50
N ALA A 13 0.94 14.38 -9.85
CA ALA A 13 0.52 14.53 -11.24
C ALA A 13 1.33 15.60 -11.98
N LYS A 14 1.62 16.73 -11.35
CA LYS A 14 2.47 17.79 -11.94
C LYS A 14 3.90 17.30 -12.22
N LYS A 15 4.42 16.38 -11.42
CA LYS A 15 5.79 15.84 -11.54
C LYS A 15 5.88 14.65 -12.49
N THR A 16 4.79 13.91 -12.70
CA THR A 16 4.76 12.66 -13.46
C THR A 16 4.27 12.78 -14.88
N ILE A 17 3.43 13.77 -15.18
CA ILE A 17 2.85 13.93 -16.50
C ILE A 17 3.68 14.96 -17.26
N HIS A 18 4.16 14.58 -18.46
CA HIS A 18 4.68 15.57 -19.42
C HIS A 18 3.54 16.53 -19.77
N THR A 19 3.46 17.63 -19.04
CA THR A 19 2.32 18.54 -19.07
C THR A 19 2.50 19.55 -20.22
N GLY A 20 1.97 19.20 -21.40
CA GLY A 20 1.70 20.19 -22.43
C GLY A 20 0.67 21.24 -21.94
N PRO A 21 0.57 22.40 -22.63
CA PRO A 21 -0.30 23.50 -22.21
C PRO A 21 -1.77 23.08 -22.05
N ILE A 22 -2.27 22.19 -22.89
CA ILE A 22 -3.65 21.65 -22.83
C ILE A 22 -3.86 20.88 -21.52
N VAL A 23 -2.93 20.00 -21.15
CA VAL A 23 -3.02 19.20 -19.91
C VAL A 23 -2.97 20.12 -18.68
N ARG A 24 -2.12 21.14 -18.67
CA ARG A 24 -2.07 22.16 -17.62
C ARG A 24 -3.40 22.88 -17.46
N MET A 25 -4.04 23.26 -18.56
CA MET A 25 -5.35 23.90 -18.56
C MET A 25 -6.43 22.96 -17.98
N VAL A 26 -6.46 21.69 -18.39
CA VAL A 26 -7.39 20.69 -17.85
C VAL A 26 -7.17 20.49 -16.34
N LEU A 27 -5.92 20.37 -15.88
CA LEU A 27 -5.60 20.26 -14.47
C LEU A 27 -6.03 21.49 -13.68
N TRP A 28 -5.86 22.69 -14.23
CA TRP A 28 -6.32 23.93 -13.61
C TRP A 28 -7.84 23.97 -13.45
N PHE A 29 -8.61 23.63 -14.49
CA PHE A 29 -10.07 23.55 -14.41
C PHE A 29 -10.52 22.51 -13.39
N ARG A 30 -9.89 21.31 -13.40
CA ARG A 30 -10.16 20.25 -12.41
C ARG A 30 -9.95 20.76 -10.99
N ASN A 31 -8.87 21.49 -10.74
CA ASN A 31 -8.58 22.05 -9.44
C ASN A 31 -9.62 23.08 -8.99
N LYS A 32 -10.03 23.99 -9.88
CA LYS A 32 -11.08 24.98 -9.59
C LYS A 32 -12.42 24.29 -9.29
N LEU A 33 -12.76 23.24 -10.02
CA LEU A 33 -13.97 22.46 -9.77
C LEU A 33 -13.90 21.73 -8.42
N ALA A 34 -12.77 21.11 -8.12
CA ALA A 34 -12.57 20.42 -6.84
C ALA A 34 -12.64 21.38 -5.65
N GLU A 35 -11.98 22.54 -5.71
CA GLU A 35 -12.10 23.59 -4.69
C GLU A 35 -13.56 24.00 -4.45
N LYS A 36 -14.33 24.18 -5.56
CA LYS A 36 -15.75 24.50 -5.47
C LYS A 36 -16.55 23.36 -4.83
N CYS A 37 -16.24 22.11 -5.17
CA CYS A 37 -16.88 20.93 -4.55
C CYS A 37 -16.57 20.86 -3.04
N PHE A 38 -15.30 21.03 -2.65
CA PHE A 38 -14.92 21.00 -1.23
C PHE A 38 -15.63 22.12 -0.42
N LYS A 39 -15.71 23.33 -0.98
CA LYS A 39 -16.34 24.48 -0.28
C LYS A 39 -17.86 24.37 -0.16
N ASN A 40 -18.52 23.78 -1.14
CA ASN A 40 -19.99 23.78 -1.23
C ASN A 40 -20.62 22.41 -0.89
N ALA A 41 -19.82 21.40 -0.58
CA ALA A 41 -20.36 20.12 -0.15
C ALA A 41 -21.10 20.26 1.19
N THR A 42 -22.27 19.68 1.31
CA THR A 42 -23.02 19.62 2.58
C THR A 42 -22.24 18.84 3.65
N ALA A 43 -21.55 17.78 3.22
CA ALA A 43 -20.64 17.01 4.04
C ALA A 43 -19.58 16.33 3.14
N ILE A 44 -18.41 16.04 3.71
CA ILE A 44 -17.34 15.28 3.08
C ILE A 44 -17.16 13.98 3.88
N PHE A 45 -17.01 12.85 3.18
CA PHE A 45 -16.81 11.55 3.78
C PHE A 45 -15.41 11.01 3.41
N PRO A 46 -14.37 11.34 4.19
CA PRO A 46 -13.04 10.75 4.03
C PRO A 46 -13.04 9.27 4.41
N ILE A 47 -12.20 8.46 3.75
CA ILE A 47 -12.13 7.02 4.01
C ILE A 47 -11.25 6.62 5.20
N CYS A 48 -10.59 7.56 5.85
CA CYS A 48 -9.80 7.36 7.07
C CYS A 48 -9.68 8.68 7.83
N LYS A 49 -9.27 8.61 9.09
CA LYS A 49 -9.10 9.76 9.98
C LYS A 49 -7.99 10.69 9.51
N TYR A 50 -6.86 10.12 9.08
CA TYR A 50 -5.77 10.89 8.49
C TYR A 50 -6.28 11.81 7.36
N LEU A 51 -7.09 11.28 6.45
CA LEU A 51 -7.64 12.08 5.36
C LEU A 51 -8.67 13.12 5.83
N GLU A 52 -9.40 12.83 6.89
CA GLU A 52 -10.29 13.81 7.54
C GLU A 52 -9.49 15.01 8.07
N ASP A 53 -8.37 14.73 8.75
CA ASP A 53 -7.52 15.78 9.32
C ASP A 53 -6.90 16.65 8.21
N VAL A 54 -6.47 16.06 7.10
CA VAL A 54 -6.03 16.80 5.92
C VAL A 54 -7.16 17.68 5.33
N VAL A 55 -8.39 17.18 5.27
CA VAL A 55 -9.52 18.00 4.82
C VAL A 55 -9.74 19.18 5.76
N LYS A 56 -9.66 18.98 7.08
CA LYS A 56 -9.85 20.03 8.09
C LYS A 56 -8.74 21.06 8.09
N GLU A 57 -7.51 20.69 7.76
CA GLU A 57 -6.42 21.67 7.55
C GLU A 57 -6.75 22.66 6.42
N HIS A 58 -7.31 22.18 5.32
CA HIS A 58 -7.64 23.01 4.16
C HIS A 58 -9.00 23.70 4.27
N TYR A 59 -9.96 23.05 4.92
CA TYR A 59 -11.34 23.50 5.07
C TYR A 59 -11.85 23.29 6.50
N PRO A 60 -11.39 24.09 7.50
CA PRO A 60 -11.66 23.86 8.93
C PRO A 60 -13.16 23.88 9.31
N LYS A 61 -13.99 24.57 8.52
CA LYS A 61 -15.43 24.70 8.78
C LYS A 61 -16.28 23.63 8.10
N GLN A 62 -15.64 22.74 7.31
CA GLN A 62 -16.39 21.76 6.56
C GLN A 62 -16.88 20.63 7.45
N ASN A 63 -18.14 20.22 7.24
CA ASN A 63 -18.70 19.05 7.90
C ASN A 63 -18.03 17.79 7.32
N THR A 64 -17.43 16.99 8.20
CA THR A 64 -16.72 15.76 7.80
C THR A 64 -17.13 14.60 8.67
N HIS A 65 -17.27 13.43 8.07
CA HIS A 65 -17.52 12.15 8.75
C HIS A 65 -16.68 11.07 8.11
N VAL A 66 -15.85 10.40 8.89
CA VAL A 66 -15.06 9.27 8.37
C VAL A 66 -15.99 8.14 7.98
N PHE A 67 -15.81 7.64 6.77
CA PHE A 67 -16.56 6.51 6.22
C PHE A 67 -15.58 5.43 5.78
N PHE A 68 -15.34 4.45 6.63
CA PHE A 68 -14.46 3.33 6.31
C PHE A 68 -15.06 2.47 5.19
N GLU A 69 -14.28 2.26 4.15
CA GLU A 69 -14.66 1.42 3.03
C GLU A 69 -14.73 -0.05 3.45
N GLY A 70 -15.84 -0.70 3.18
CA GLY A 70 -16.04 -2.12 3.44
C GLY A 70 -15.38 -3.02 2.40
N ILE A 71 -15.23 -4.30 2.74
CA ILE A 71 -14.78 -5.35 1.84
C ILE A 71 -15.73 -6.55 1.93
N ASP A 72 -16.00 -7.18 0.79
CA ASP A 72 -16.78 -8.41 0.74
C ASP A 72 -15.93 -9.60 1.22
N PHE A 73 -16.11 -9.97 2.48
CA PHE A 73 -15.32 -11.04 3.10
C PHE A 73 -15.61 -12.44 2.54
N SER A 74 -16.76 -12.64 1.86
CA SER A 74 -17.11 -13.96 1.31
C SER A 74 -16.15 -14.42 0.20
N ARG A 75 -15.43 -13.50 -0.40
CA ARG A 75 -14.44 -13.77 -1.46
C ARG A 75 -13.06 -14.17 -0.93
N TRP A 76 -12.80 -13.98 0.37
CA TRP A 76 -11.48 -14.16 0.97
C TRP A 76 -11.46 -15.38 1.87
N TYR A 77 -11.05 -16.52 1.32
CA TYR A 77 -10.90 -17.80 1.99
C TYR A 77 -9.61 -18.47 1.53
N LYS A 78 -8.98 -19.20 2.43
CA LYS A 78 -7.72 -19.88 2.16
C LYS A 78 -7.93 -21.02 1.16
N ILE A 79 -7.02 -21.11 0.21
CA ILE A 79 -6.92 -22.22 -0.75
C ILE A 79 -5.52 -22.82 -0.68
N GLU A 80 -5.41 -24.11 -0.98
CA GLU A 80 -4.11 -24.76 -1.05
C GLU A 80 -3.44 -24.43 -2.37
N THR A 81 -2.23 -23.87 -2.27
CA THR A 81 -1.34 -23.60 -3.40
C THR A 81 0.09 -24.00 -3.02
N ARG A 82 0.95 -24.26 -3.97
CA ARG A 82 2.35 -24.66 -3.72
C ARG A 82 3.24 -24.23 -4.88
N GLN A 83 3.19 -22.95 -5.24
CA GLN A 83 3.93 -22.41 -6.38
C GLN A 83 5.09 -21.50 -5.99
N LEU A 84 5.08 -20.98 -4.75
CA LEU A 84 6.08 -20.04 -4.27
C LEU A 84 7.20 -20.74 -3.51
N LYS A 85 8.39 -20.16 -3.57
CA LYS A 85 9.54 -20.62 -2.77
C LYS A 85 9.49 -19.95 -1.40
N HIS A 86 9.46 -20.77 -0.34
CA HIS A 86 9.43 -20.33 1.06
C HIS A 86 10.81 -20.36 1.73
N PRO A 87 11.05 -19.56 2.79
CA PRO A 87 10.12 -18.56 3.31
C PRO A 87 9.97 -17.37 2.36
N CYS A 88 8.76 -16.77 2.33
CA CYS A 88 8.50 -15.71 1.38
C CYS A 88 7.66 -14.54 1.93
N VAL A 89 7.89 -13.37 1.35
CA VAL A 89 7.18 -12.12 1.63
C VAL A 89 6.46 -11.69 0.36
N GLY A 90 5.17 -11.42 0.46
CA GLY A 90 4.36 -10.93 -0.66
C GLY A 90 4.11 -9.43 -0.58
N LEU A 91 4.34 -8.72 -1.68
CA LEU A 91 3.96 -7.33 -1.88
C LEU A 91 2.86 -7.27 -2.94
N LEU A 92 1.74 -6.65 -2.61
CA LEU A 92 0.60 -6.46 -3.52
C LEU A 92 0.28 -4.97 -3.61
N GLN A 93 0.96 -4.26 -4.49
CA GLN A 93 0.82 -2.82 -4.66
C GLN A 93 1.21 -2.36 -6.05
N ASP A 94 0.42 -1.44 -6.63
CA ASP A 94 0.72 -0.83 -7.92
C ASP A 94 1.74 0.31 -7.80
N ALA A 95 2.56 0.47 -8.84
CA ALA A 95 3.57 1.52 -8.99
C ALA A 95 3.02 2.74 -9.76
N ASN A 96 1.85 3.25 -9.37
CA ASN A 96 1.14 4.32 -10.07
C ASN A 96 1.61 5.73 -9.70
N TRP A 97 2.09 5.93 -8.46
CA TRP A 97 2.49 7.22 -7.94
C TRP A 97 3.87 7.16 -7.31
N TRP A 98 4.81 7.96 -7.81
CA TRP A 98 6.19 7.93 -7.31
C TRP A 98 6.29 8.22 -5.81
N GLY A 99 5.47 9.13 -5.29
CA GLY A 99 5.41 9.42 -3.86
C GLY A 99 5.12 8.20 -2.98
N LYS A 100 4.30 7.26 -3.47
CA LYS A 100 4.02 5.97 -2.82
C LYS A 100 5.13 4.96 -3.10
N THR A 101 5.44 4.78 -4.37
CA THR A 101 6.24 3.66 -4.89
C THR A 101 7.72 3.74 -4.52
N LYS A 102 8.29 4.94 -4.40
CA LYS A 102 9.72 5.14 -4.10
C LYS A 102 10.17 4.44 -2.83
N GLU A 103 9.27 4.25 -1.86
CA GLU A 103 9.57 3.58 -0.59
C GLU A 103 9.95 2.12 -0.80
N MET A 104 9.44 1.46 -1.84
CA MET A 104 9.86 0.08 -2.18
C MET A 104 11.37 -0.05 -2.45
N LEU A 105 12.07 1.02 -2.81
CA LEU A 105 13.51 0.96 -3.06
C LEU A 105 14.33 0.62 -1.81
N ILE A 106 13.74 0.79 -0.62
CA ILE A 106 14.36 0.37 0.64
C ILE A 106 14.59 -1.14 0.69
N LEU A 107 13.75 -1.90 -0.03
CA LEU A 107 13.86 -3.35 -0.11
C LEU A 107 15.22 -3.81 -0.64
N LYS A 108 15.96 -2.97 -1.38
CA LYS A 108 17.33 -3.29 -1.77
C LYS A 108 18.17 -3.76 -0.59
N LYS A 109 18.16 -3.01 0.51
CA LYS A 109 18.94 -3.33 1.71
C LYS A 109 18.35 -4.52 2.48
N VAL A 110 17.04 -4.73 2.38
CA VAL A 110 16.36 -5.87 2.98
C VAL A 110 16.73 -7.16 2.24
N LEU A 111 16.70 -7.15 0.90
CA LEU A 111 17.08 -8.27 0.05
C LEU A 111 18.54 -8.69 0.26
N GLU A 112 19.45 -7.72 0.37
CA GLU A 112 20.87 -7.95 0.70
C GLU A 112 21.05 -8.65 2.06
N ALA A 113 20.24 -8.27 3.05
CA ALA A 113 20.35 -8.80 4.42
C ALA A 113 19.61 -10.13 4.62
N MET A 114 18.65 -10.46 3.76
CA MET A 114 17.80 -11.65 3.87
C MET A 114 17.85 -12.53 2.61
N PRO A 115 19.01 -13.03 2.19
CA PRO A 115 19.18 -13.73 0.90
C PRO A 115 18.39 -15.06 0.84
N ASN A 116 18.01 -15.64 1.96
CA ASN A 116 17.26 -16.88 2.04
C ASN A 116 15.73 -16.68 2.07
N VAL A 117 15.25 -15.43 2.02
CA VAL A 117 13.81 -15.09 1.98
C VAL A 117 13.49 -14.58 0.58
N THR A 118 12.47 -15.16 -0.05
CA THR A 118 12.03 -14.73 -1.39
C THR A 118 10.96 -13.64 -1.27
N PHE A 119 11.13 -12.56 -2.00
CA PHE A 119 10.19 -11.44 -2.05
C PHE A 119 9.46 -11.44 -3.39
N TYR A 120 8.15 -11.60 -3.34
CA TYR A 120 7.30 -11.58 -4.52
C TYR A 120 6.54 -10.25 -4.62
N TRP A 121 6.72 -9.56 -5.72
CA TRP A 121 5.96 -8.34 -6.01
C TRP A 121 4.91 -8.58 -7.08
N ALA A 122 3.63 -8.46 -6.69
CA ALA A 122 2.49 -8.40 -7.59
C ALA A 122 2.00 -6.96 -7.73
N GLY A 123 2.05 -6.43 -8.94
CA GLY A 123 1.66 -5.06 -9.26
C GLY A 123 2.24 -4.59 -10.58
N ASN A 124 1.79 -3.43 -11.03
CA ASN A 124 2.24 -2.79 -12.26
C ASN A 124 2.11 -1.26 -12.13
N GLY A 125 2.48 -0.53 -13.17
CA GLY A 125 2.30 0.92 -13.23
C GLY A 125 3.45 1.65 -13.92
N PRO A 126 3.32 2.97 -14.11
CA PRO A 126 4.30 3.79 -14.83
C PRO A 126 5.71 3.78 -14.21
N TYR A 127 5.80 3.51 -12.90
CA TYR A 127 7.07 3.50 -12.17
C TYR A 127 7.67 2.09 -12.00
N ARG A 128 7.05 1.05 -12.58
CA ARG A 128 7.52 -0.33 -12.53
C ARG A 128 9.01 -0.44 -12.89
N GLU A 129 9.41 0.13 -14.03
CA GLU A 129 10.78 0.03 -14.51
C GLU A 129 11.81 0.64 -13.56
N LYS A 130 11.43 1.71 -12.83
CA LYS A 130 12.31 2.30 -11.81
C LYS A 130 12.52 1.37 -10.61
N ILE A 131 11.54 0.57 -10.27
CA ILE A 131 11.65 -0.42 -9.20
C ILE A 131 12.47 -1.61 -9.68
N LEU A 132 12.11 -2.19 -10.84
CA LEU A 132 12.80 -3.35 -11.41
C LEU A 132 14.28 -3.06 -11.70
N SER A 133 14.63 -1.89 -12.23
CA SER A 133 16.05 -1.53 -12.46
C SER A 133 16.94 -1.62 -11.21
N THR A 134 16.34 -1.55 -10.03
CA THR A 134 17.04 -1.64 -8.75
C THR A 134 16.91 -3.02 -8.11
N LEU A 135 15.70 -3.61 -8.09
CA LEU A 135 15.39 -4.81 -7.32
C LEU A 135 15.53 -6.12 -8.10
N ASP A 136 15.33 -6.11 -9.42
CA ASP A 136 15.40 -7.31 -10.28
C ASP A 136 16.81 -7.93 -10.40
N LYS A 137 17.80 -7.27 -9.80
CA LYS A 137 19.18 -7.75 -9.71
C LYS A 137 19.41 -8.80 -8.62
N PHE A 138 18.41 -8.94 -7.73
CA PHE A 138 18.48 -9.86 -6.60
C PHE A 138 17.75 -11.15 -6.93
N GLU A 139 18.42 -12.28 -6.81
CA GLU A 139 17.84 -13.61 -7.08
C GLU A 139 16.66 -13.95 -6.19
N ASN A 140 16.59 -13.32 -5.02
CA ASN A 140 15.49 -13.47 -4.06
C ASN A 140 14.38 -12.42 -4.23
N PHE A 141 14.34 -11.67 -5.34
CA PHE A 141 13.24 -10.79 -5.71
C PHE A 141 12.59 -11.27 -7.01
N VAL A 142 11.27 -11.45 -6.99
CA VAL A 142 10.51 -11.95 -8.14
C VAL A 142 9.34 -11.03 -8.43
N TRP A 143 9.29 -10.45 -9.61
CA TRP A 143 8.14 -9.70 -10.07
C TRP A 143 7.15 -10.62 -10.81
N LEU A 144 5.90 -10.66 -10.32
CA LEU A 144 4.83 -11.51 -10.84
C LEU A 144 3.93 -10.80 -11.88
N GLY A 145 4.16 -9.50 -12.11
CA GLY A 145 3.22 -8.72 -12.90
C GLY A 145 1.92 -8.40 -12.15
N ARG A 146 0.88 -8.04 -12.89
CA ARG A 146 -0.45 -7.80 -12.33
C ARG A 146 -1.20 -9.12 -12.21
N LEU A 147 -1.69 -9.41 -11.02
CA LEU A 147 -2.54 -10.57 -10.79
C LEU A 147 -4.00 -10.26 -11.16
N GLU A 148 -4.69 -11.26 -11.70
CA GLU A 148 -6.13 -11.19 -11.97
C GLU A 148 -6.90 -11.18 -10.65
N TYR A 149 -7.78 -10.18 -10.51
CA TYR A 149 -8.58 -9.98 -9.31
C TYR A 149 -9.96 -10.61 -9.45
N PRO A 150 -10.51 -11.27 -8.41
CA PRO A 150 -9.89 -11.49 -7.09
C PRO A 150 -9.12 -12.81 -6.98
N ASP A 151 -9.28 -13.74 -7.92
CA ASP A 151 -8.91 -15.14 -7.75
C ASP A 151 -7.39 -15.34 -7.62
N LYS A 152 -6.60 -14.76 -8.52
CA LYS A 152 -5.13 -14.86 -8.44
C LYS A 152 -4.54 -14.07 -7.27
N VAL A 153 -5.20 -13.01 -6.85
CA VAL A 153 -4.82 -12.27 -5.62
C VAL A 153 -5.08 -13.14 -4.40
N ARG A 154 -6.20 -13.84 -4.34
CA ARG A 154 -6.52 -14.78 -3.25
C ARG A 154 -5.56 -15.96 -3.22
N GLU A 155 -5.23 -16.57 -4.38
CA GLU A 155 -4.19 -17.60 -4.48
C GLU A 155 -2.88 -17.12 -3.89
N PHE A 156 -2.39 -15.98 -4.35
CA PHE A 156 -1.16 -15.36 -3.89
C PHE A 156 -1.17 -15.10 -2.38
N LEU A 157 -2.23 -14.46 -1.87
CA LEU A 157 -2.37 -14.21 -0.43
C LEU A 157 -2.55 -15.50 0.38
N SER A 158 -3.10 -16.57 -0.18
CA SER A 158 -3.17 -17.87 0.50
C SER A 158 -1.78 -18.44 0.77
N GLU A 159 -0.86 -18.23 -0.16
CA GLU A 159 0.44 -18.92 -0.15
C GLU A 159 1.54 -18.15 0.60
N ILE A 160 1.64 -16.84 0.45
CA ILE A 160 2.70 -16.06 1.11
C ILE A 160 2.74 -16.28 2.62
N ASP A 161 3.93 -16.17 3.22
CA ASP A 161 4.09 -16.30 4.68
C ASP A 161 3.81 -14.98 5.39
N VAL A 162 4.27 -13.85 4.84
CA VAL A 162 4.09 -12.50 5.36
C VAL A 162 3.64 -11.56 4.24
N TYR A 163 2.65 -10.72 4.51
CA TYR A 163 2.28 -9.62 3.62
C TYR A 163 3.05 -8.36 3.98
N ALA A 164 3.65 -7.71 2.99
CA ALA A 164 4.36 -6.43 3.18
C ALA A 164 3.75 -5.32 2.33
N LEU A 165 3.37 -4.22 2.96
CA LEU A 165 2.95 -2.98 2.31
C LEU A 165 3.99 -1.89 2.55
N ILE A 166 4.93 -1.73 1.62
CA ILE A 166 6.03 -0.77 1.72
C ILE A 166 5.70 0.43 0.83
N SER A 167 5.07 1.42 1.43
CA SER A 167 4.51 2.58 0.73
C SER A 167 4.83 3.89 1.46
N GLY A 168 5.28 4.91 0.74
CA GLY A 168 5.51 6.25 1.31
C GLY A 168 4.22 7.02 1.62
N MET A 169 3.07 6.52 1.24
CA MET A 169 1.74 7.03 1.57
C MET A 169 0.67 6.03 1.16
N ASP A 170 -0.25 5.72 2.04
CA ASP A 170 -1.54 5.14 1.67
C ASP A 170 -2.64 5.61 2.62
N LEU A 171 -3.91 5.45 2.25
CA LEU A 171 -5.02 5.94 3.05
C LEU A 171 -5.76 4.78 3.74
N ALA A 172 -6.42 3.96 2.94
CA ALA A 172 -7.12 2.77 3.41
C ALA A 172 -6.94 1.64 2.38
N PRO A 173 -5.71 1.09 2.24
CA PRO A 173 -5.39 0.12 1.20
C PRO A 173 -6.22 -1.15 1.36
N LEU A 174 -7.00 -1.50 0.32
CA LEU A 174 -7.83 -2.70 0.33
C LEU A 174 -6.98 -3.97 0.44
N THR A 175 -5.80 -3.97 -0.19
CA THR A 175 -4.86 -5.10 -0.15
C THR A 175 -4.40 -5.45 1.27
N LEU A 176 -4.34 -4.46 2.18
CA LEU A 176 -4.07 -4.69 3.59
C LEU A 176 -5.23 -5.43 4.27
N LYS A 177 -6.48 -5.01 4.00
CA LYS A 177 -7.69 -5.70 4.52
C LYS A 177 -7.78 -7.11 3.96
N GLU A 178 -7.48 -7.28 2.68
CA GLU A 178 -7.46 -8.58 2.00
C GLU A 178 -6.44 -9.54 2.67
N ALA A 179 -5.23 -9.05 2.93
CA ALA A 179 -4.21 -9.83 3.63
C ALA A 179 -4.65 -10.21 5.06
N GLN A 180 -5.26 -9.28 5.79
CA GLN A 180 -5.79 -9.55 7.14
C GLN A 180 -6.94 -10.56 7.13
N LEU A 181 -7.87 -10.48 6.15
CA LEU A 181 -8.93 -11.49 5.98
C LEU A 181 -8.36 -12.87 5.65
N MET A 182 -7.24 -12.92 4.92
CA MET A 182 -6.51 -14.16 4.65
C MET A 182 -5.62 -14.61 5.80
N GLN A 183 -5.73 -13.95 6.97
CA GLN A 183 -4.98 -14.28 8.20
C GLN A 183 -3.46 -14.24 7.97
N LYS A 184 -2.98 -13.30 7.17
CA LYS A 184 -1.55 -13.10 6.96
C LYS A 184 -1.00 -12.10 7.94
N PRO A 185 0.11 -12.40 8.61
CA PRO A 185 0.84 -11.41 9.38
C PRO A 185 1.33 -10.31 8.45
N VAL A 186 1.23 -9.07 8.91
CA VAL A 186 1.48 -7.90 8.09
C VAL A 186 2.70 -7.12 8.57
N ILE A 187 3.51 -6.65 7.63
CA ILE A 187 4.40 -5.50 7.83
C ILE A 187 3.93 -4.37 6.93
N ALA A 188 3.74 -3.18 7.51
CA ALA A 188 3.32 -2.02 6.74
C ALA A 188 4.04 -0.76 7.20
N THR A 189 4.30 0.15 6.27
CA THR A 189 4.93 1.45 6.58
C THR A 189 3.98 2.30 7.42
N ASN A 190 4.51 2.96 8.43
CA ASN A 190 3.79 3.93 9.27
C ASN A 190 3.58 5.24 8.50
N ALA A 191 2.66 5.22 7.52
CA ALA A 191 2.43 6.33 6.59
C ALA A 191 0.94 6.53 6.29
N GLY A 192 0.50 7.79 6.30
CA GLY A 192 -0.89 8.15 5.98
C GLY A 192 -1.91 7.51 6.90
N GLY A 193 -2.91 6.83 6.33
CA GLY A 193 -3.97 6.13 7.06
C GLY A 193 -3.67 4.65 7.35
N ILE A 194 -2.51 4.12 6.97
CA ILE A 194 -2.12 2.72 7.23
C ILE A 194 -2.20 2.37 8.72
N PRO A 195 -1.70 3.22 9.66
CA PRO A 195 -1.76 2.92 11.10
C PRO A 195 -3.17 2.70 11.64
N GLU A 196 -4.18 3.34 11.03
CA GLU A 196 -5.57 3.20 11.47
C GLU A 196 -6.16 1.81 11.16
N MET A 197 -5.50 1.04 10.30
CA MET A 197 -5.94 -0.28 9.86
C MET A 197 -5.21 -1.42 10.56
N MET A 198 -4.25 -1.10 11.42
CA MET A 198 -3.36 -2.08 12.06
C MET A 198 -3.47 -2.02 13.58
N ASP A 199 -3.55 -3.19 14.21
CA ASP A 199 -3.33 -3.35 15.64
C ASP A 199 -1.92 -3.94 15.83
N THR A 200 -0.96 -3.02 16.06
CA THR A 200 0.46 -3.38 16.14
C THR A 200 0.71 -4.41 17.23
N GLY A 201 1.37 -5.50 16.87
CA GLY A 201 1.63 -6.66 17.74
C GLY A 201 0.53 -7.71 17.75
N LYS A 202 -0.65 -7.44 17.13
CA LYS A 202 -1.74 -8.40 16.99
C LYS A 202 -2.03 -8.78 15.54
N THR A 203 -2.03 -7.81 14.62
CA THR A 203 -2.26 -8.08 13.18
C THR A 203 -0.99 -7.98 12.36
N GLY A 204 0.11 -7.54 12.97
CA GLY A 204 1.39 -7.32 12.32
C GLY A 204 2.18 -6.21 12.97
N TYR A 205 3.10 -5.61 12.22
CA TYR A 205 3.96 -4.52 12.69
C TYR A 205 3.94 -3.35 11.73
N LEU A 206 3.92 -2.13 12.32
CA LEU A 206 4.25 -0.90 11.61
C LEU A 206 5.78 -0.71 11.63
N VAL A 207 6.31 -0.20 10.53
CA VAL A 207 7.73 0.14 10.36
C VAL A 207 7.85 1.58 9.86
N GLU A 208 8.87 2.30 10.31
CA GLU A 208 9.07 3.69 9.90
C GLU A 208 9.59 3.79 8.47
N GLU A 209 9.16 4.83 7.74
CA GLU A 209 9.68 5.14 6.40
C GLU A 209 11.21 5.21 6.41
N GLY A 210 11.84 4.64 5.38
CA GLY A 210 13.30 4.64 5.24
C GLY A 210 14.05 3.72 6.21
N ASN A 211 13.37 2.99 7.09
CA ASN A 211 14.01 2.16 8.11
C ASN A 211 14.08 0.66 7.73
N HIS A 212 15.04 0.31 6.86
CA HIS A 212 15.26 -1.08 6.46
C HIS A 212 15.62 -2.01 7.63
N LYS A 213 16.27 -1.50 8.69
CA LYS A 213 16.66 -2.32 9.86
C LYS A 213 15.43 -2.79 10.62
N ASP A 214 14.45 -1.92 10.77
CA ASP A 214 13.19 -2.26 11.42
C ASP A 214 12.40 -3.29 10.59
N ILE A 215 12.37 -3.13 9.26
CA ILE A 215 11.77 -4.12 8.35
C ILE A 215 12.43 -5.50 8.55
N ILE A 216 13.77 -5.57 8.56
CA ILE A 216 14.51 -6.83 8.73
C ILE A 216 14.20 -7.45 10.09
N GLU A 217 14.23 -6.67 11.17
CA GLU A 217 13.94 -7.15 12.53
C GLU A 217 12.53 -7.76 12.60
N LYS A 218 11.50 -7.02 12.12
CA LYS A 218 10.12 -7.49 12.20
C LYS A 218 9.85 -8.68 11.28
N LEU A 219 10.42 -8.70 10.08
CA LEU A 219 10.34 -9.87 9.19
C LEU A 219 10.99 -11.10 9.83
N THR A 220 12.15 -10.93 10.46
CA THR A 220 12.82 -12.02 11.16
C THR A 220 11.95 -12.60 12.27
N VAL A 221 11.28 -11.75 13.04
CA VAL A 221 10.34 -12.20 14.07
C VAL A 221 9.17 -12.98 13.46
N LEU A 222 8.55 -12.45 12.40
CA LEU A 222 7.37 -13.05 11.78
C LEU A 222 7.67 -14.39 11.07
N LEU A 223 8.84 -14.50 10.46
CA LEU A 223 9.22 -15.72 9.72
C LEU A 223 9.77 -16.85 10.62
N ASN A 224 10.24 -16.54 11.83
CA ASN A 224 10.84 -17.53 12.73
C ASN A 224 9.94 -17.95 13.91
N ASP A 225 8.90 -17.20 14.22
CA ASP A 225 8.01 -17.49 15.36
C ASP A 225 6.59 -17.88 14.89
N ASN A 226 6.45 -19.15 14.49
CA ASN A 226 5.16 -19.70 14.05
C ASN A 226 4.03 -19.51 15.08
N LYS A 227 4.35 -19.65 16.39
CA LYS A 227 3.34 -19.50 17.45
C LYS A 227 2.81 -18.08 17.58
N LYS A 228 3.66 -17.10 17.30
CA LYS A 228 3.29 -15.69 17.33
C LYS A 228 2.53 -15.32 16.05
N THR A 229 2.96 -15.85 14.93
CA THR A 229 2.37 -15.63 13.62
C THR A 229 0.96 -16.23 13.52
N GLU A 230 0.72 -17.43 14.08
CA GLU A 230 -0.61 -18.07 14.14
C GLU A 230 -1.62 -17.31 15.04
N LYS A 231 -1.15 -16.45 15.92
CA LYS A 231 -2.00 -15.62 16.79
C LYS A 231 -2.29 -14.24 16.23
N MET A 232 -1.64 -13.87 15.14
CA MET A 232 -1.85 -12.62 14.40
C MET A 232 -2.85 -12.82 13.26
#